data_9fd09e3f993719bcfe40af620386826e
#
_entry.id   9fd09e3f993719bcfe40af620386826e
#
_cell.length_a   1.000
_cell.length_b   1.000
_cell.length_c   1.000
_cell.angle_alpha   90.00
_cell.angle_beta   90.00
_cell.angle_gamma   90.00
#
_symmetry.space_group_name_H-M   'P 1'
#
loop_
_entity.id
_entity.type
_entity.pdbx_description
1 polymer ?
#
loop_
_entity_poly.entity_id
_entity_poly.type
_entity_poly.pdbx_seq_one_letter_code
_entity_poly.pdbx_strand_id
1 'polypeptide(L)'
;MKRHAPYLLIGLVFCAMQALGWMTSIDNALQDLRHKIDGRPATGEVILVDIDTRSLRAIDVWPWPRSLHGALVDRLVADGAERIAFDIDFSSRSTDIEDRTFADALARSDGRVVLAALQQVTHNQDGAESLVFNAPIGMLRDHVTLGLVNVFPGTDSFIRQYRSGTEVAGRFVSSLPFALAEQSGDGLSEITIDYGIRPTTIPRVSFVDVLAGNIPPGTFDGKAVVVGATALELGDQFAAPVYGVIDGPMLQAMAYETIVQDRDIIPVGNLPAMLGIMTLAVLWAFMTRHHWAVRATAVLAAIAIGQIAGLLALHEGAWALETAGGTGAVFCCFAFELVKDIERQAVTIFQQRLTLGRNAKMLDRVVSDSFDGIVVTDEDGQIEV
;
A
#
# COMPACT_ATOMS: atom_id res chain seq x y z
N MET A 1 23.88 21.00 27.76
CA MET A 1 24.01 19.75 26.99
C MET A 1 23.33 18.55 27.67
N LYS A 2 23.54 18.23 28.94
CA LYS A 2 22.95 17.04 29.61
C LYS A 2 21.42 16.98 29.61
N ARG A 3 20.71 18.13 29.58
CA ARG A 3 19.23 18.20 29.65
C ARG A 3 18.53 17.78 28.34
N HIS A 4 19.17 17.96 27.17
CA HIS A 4 18.59 17.69 25.86
C HIS A 4 19.01 16.31 25.31
N ALA A 5 20.00 15.67 25.94
CA ALA A 5 20.53 14.37 25.51
C ALA A 5 19.47 13.26 25.34
N PRO A 6 18.44 13.13 26.24
CA PRO A 6 17.45 12.07 26.07
C PRO A 6 16.62 12.19 24.79
N TYR A 7 16.26 13.43 24.38
CA TYR A 7 15.43 13.64 23.16
C TYR A 7 16.22 13.36 21.89
N LEU A 8 17.51 13.76 21.88
CA LEU A 8 18.42 13.41 20.78
C LEU A 8 18.63 11.90 20.68
N LEU A 9 18.72 11.21 21.84
CA LEU A 9 18.82 9.76 21.86
C LEU A 9 17.54 9.11 21.30
N ILE A 10 16.35 9.59 21.70
CA ILE A 10 15.07 9.12 21.13
C ILE A 10 15.08 9.33 19.61
N GLY A 11 15.46 10.52 19.13
CA GLY A 11 15.56 10.79 17.70
C GLY A 11 16.53 9.82 16.99
N LEU A 12 17.71 9.57 17.55
CA LEU A 12 18.69 8.62 17.00
C LEU A 12 18.15 7.17 16.96
N VAL A 13 17.43 6.75 18.00
CA VAL A 13 16.80 5.42 18.03
C VAL A 13 15.76 5.30 16.89
N PHE A 14 14.89 6.29 16.72
CA PHE A 14 13.91 6.27 15.62
C PHE A 14 14.56 6.38 14.24
N CYS A 15 15.66 7.12 14.09
CA CYS A 15 16.45 7.12 12.86
C CYS A 15 17.03 5.72 12.57
N ALA A 16 17.55 5.04 13.59
CA ALA A 16 18.05 3.68 13.42
C ALA A 16 16.92 2.69 13.06
N MET A 17 15.75 2.80 13.72
CA MET A 17 14.57 1.99 13.38
C MET A 17 14.11 2.23 11.94
N GLN A 18 14.12 3.49 11.48
CA GLN A 18 13.78 3.84 10.10
C GLN A 18 14.80 3.23 9.12
N ALA A 19 16.09 3.41 9.37
CA ALA A 19 17.16 2.87 8.53
C ALA A 19 17.15 1.33 8.44
N LEU A 20 16.74 0.65 9.51
CA LEU A 20 16.60 -0.81 9.58
C LEU A 20 15.27 -1.33 9.01
N GLY A 21 14.39 -0.45 8.54
CA GLY A 21 13.08 -0.83 7.99
C GLY A 21 12.05 -1.28 9.04
N TRP A 22 12.30 -1.06 10.34
CA TRP A 22 11.37 -1.47 11.40
C TRP A 22 10.08 -0.64 11.43
N MET A 23 10.09 0.52 10.76
CA MET A 23 8.92 1.40 10.63
C MET A 23 8.08 1.11 9.37
N THR A 24 8.57 0.30 8.44
CA THR A 24 7.97 0.06 7.11
C THR A 24 6.50 -0.38 7.20
N SER A 25 6.15 -1.28 8.12
CA SER A 25 4.76 -1.74 8.27
C SER A 25 3.81 -0.60 8.68
N ILE A 26 4.29 0.33 9.52
CA ILE A 26 3.50 1.48 9.96
C ILE A 26 3.41 2.52 8.84
N ASP A 27 4.52 2.78 8.13
CA ASP A 27 4.54 3.67 6.97
C ASP A 27 3.61 3.15 5.87
N ASN A 28 3.62 1.85 5.58
CA ASN A 28 2.69 1.21 4.65
C ASN A 28 1.23 1.41 5.08
N ALA A 29 0.90 1.20 6.35
CA ALA A 29 -0.46 1.41 6.85
C ALA A 29 -0.91 2.89 6.75
N LEU A 30 -0.01 3.83 7.00
CA LEU A 30 -0.27 5.26 6.81
C LEU A 30 -0.43 5.60 5.33
N GLN A 31 0.35 4.99 4.45
CA GLN A 31 0.23 5.15 3.01
C GLN A 31 -1.11 4.60 2.49
N ASP A 32 -1.52 3.42 2.96
CA ASP A 32 -2.82 2.82 2.62
C ASP A 32 -3.99 3.72 3.07
N LEU A 33 -3.86 4.38 4.23
CA LEU A 33 -4.85 5.36 4.68
C LEU A 33 -4.88 6.60 3.77
N ARG A 34 -3.71 7.09 3.33
CA ARG A 34 -3.62 8.22 2.39
C ARG A 34 -4.26 7.88 1.06
N HIS A 35 -4.03 6.68 0.50
CA HIS A 35 -4.70 6.20 -0.72
C HIS A 35 -6.21 6.17 -0.58
N LYS A 36 -6.74 5.76 0.60
CA LYS A 36 -8.19 5.80 0.87
C LYS A 36 -8.76 7.23 0.86
N ILE A 37 -7.99 8.20 1.37
CA ILE A 37 -8.40 9.60 1.43
C ILE A 37 -8.28 10.27 0.06
N ASP A 38 -7.19 10.00 -0.66
CA ASP A 38 -6.88 10.56 -1.99
C ASP A 38 -7.37 9.67 -3.15
N GLY A 39 -8.54 9.05 -2.98
CA GLY A 39 -9.11 8.15 -4.00
C GLY A 39 -9.48 8.88 -5.29
N ARG A 40 -9.03 8.34 -6.43
CA ARG A 40 -9.27 8.89 -7.78
C ARG A 40 -9.95 7.87 -8.69
N PRO A 41 -10.65 8.32 -9.76
CA PRO A 41 -11.18 7.41 -10.76
C PRO A 41 -10.07 6.86 -11.67
N ALA A 42 -10.34 5.72 -12.30
CA ALA A 42 -9.62 5.25 -13.47
C ALA A 42 -9.85 6.19 -14.66
N THR A 43 -8.95 6.14 -15.67
CA THR A 43 -9.08 6.93 -16.90
C THR A 43 -10.27 6.49 -17.76
N GLY A 44 -10.64 5.21 -17.64
CA GLY A 44 -11.61 4.55 -18.53
C GLY A 44 -10.98 4.15 -19.87
N GLU A 45 -9.65 4.15 -19.97
CA GLU A 45 -8.93 3.68 -21.16
C GLU A 45 -8.78 2.16 -21.17
N VAL A 46 -8.90 1.50 -20.01
CA VAL A 46 -8.89 0.04 -19.92
C VAL A 46 -10.27 -0.49 -19.56
N ILE A 47 -10.67 -1.59 -20.21
CA ILE A 47 -11.92 -2.31 -19.96
C ILE A 47 -11.58 -3.76 -19.59
N LEU A 48 -12.17 -4.28 -18.52
CA LEU A 48 -12.07 -5.69 -18.16
C LEU A 48 -13.15 -6.51 -18.87
N VAL A 49 -12.74 -7.61 -19.51
CA VAL A 49 -13.63 -8.64 -20.01
C VAL A 49 -13.52 -9.85 -19.10
N ASP A 50 -14.53 -10.00 -18.27
CA ASP A 50 -14.54 -10.93 -17.15
C ASP A 50 -14.91 -12.36 -17.58
N ILE A 51 -14.05 -13.32 -17.30
CA ILE A 51 -14.44 -14.73 -17.21
C ILE A 51 -15.08 -14.91 -15.84
N ASP A 52 -16.31 -14.48 -15.75
CA ASP A 52 -17.09 -14.47 -14.52
C ASP A 52 -17.90 -15.77 -14.33
N THR A 53 -18.50 -15.95 -13.16
CA THR A 53 -19.36 -17.13 -12.86
C THR A 53 -20.53 -17.25 -13.84
N ARG A 54 -21.03 -16.13 -14.39
CA ARG A 54 -22.10 -16.13 -15.38
C ARG A 54 -21.61 -16.72 -16.71
N SER A 55 -20.41 -16.33 -17.15
CA SER A 55 -19.78 -16.88 -18.37
C SER A 55 -19.48 -18.36 -18.21
N LEU A 56 -18.95 -18.79 -17.04
CA LEU A 56 -18.70 -20.20 -16.75
C LEU A 56 -19.96 -21.04 -16.78
N ARG A 57 -21.08 -20.53 -16.30
CA ARG A 57 -22.37 -21.25 -16.34
C ARG A 57 -22.98 -21.28 -17.73
N ALA A 58 -22.75 -20.27 -18.57
CA ALA A 58 -23.28 -20.20 -19.91
C ALA A 58 -22.50 -21.09 -20.90
N ILE A 59 -21.23 -21.30 -20.64
CA ILE A 59 -20.32 -22.11 -21.47
C ILE A 59 -19.82 -23.30 -20.63
N ASP A 60 -20.58 -24.31 -20.56
CA ASP A 60 -20.61 -25.47 -19.66
C ASP A 60 -19.27 -26.23 -19.42
N VAL A 61 -18.20 -25.97 -20.18
CA VAL A 61 -16.93 -26.71 -20.15
C VAL A 61 -15.77 -25.77 -19.88
N TRP A 62 -15.00 -26.04 -18.83
CA TRP A 62 -13.73 -25.35 -18.56
C TRP A 62 -12.57 -26.35 -18.54
N PRO A 63 -11.38 -26.10 -19.13
CA PRO A 63 -11.04 -24.92 -19.96
C PRO A 63 -11.85 -24.84 -21.26
N TRP A 64 -12.18 -23.60 -21.67
CA TRP A 64 -12.96 -23.37 -22.87
C TRP A 64 -12.22 -23.72 -24.15
N PRO A 65 -12.94 -24.14 -25.23
CA PRO A 65 -12.38 -24.26 -26.57
C PRO A 65 -11.71 -22.94 -26.99
N ARG A 66 -10.51 -23.05 -27.56
CA ARG A 66 -9.73 -21.84 -27.97
C ARG A 66 -10.40 -21.04 -29.07
N SER A 67 -11.26 -21.64 -29.85
CA SER A 67 -12.11 -20.96 -30.82
C SER A 67 -12.97 -19.86 -30.19
N LEU A 68 -13.39 -20.00 -28.94
CA LEU A 68 -14.15 -18.94 -28.24
C LEU A 68 -13.29 -17.72 -27.94
N HIS A 69 -12.02 -17.92 -27.57
CA HIS A 69 -11.07 -16.82 -27.39
C HIS A 69 -10.75 -16.15 -28.75
N GLY A 70 -10.65 -16.93 -29.82
CA GLY A 70 -10.51 -16.40 -31.18
C GLY A 70 -11.72 -15.54 -31.60
N ALA A 71 -12.94 -16.02 -31.36
CA ALA A 71 -14.15 -15.28 -31.64
C ALA A 71 -14.25 -13.98 -30.80
N LEU A 72 -13.77 -14.02 -29.55
CA LEU A 72 -13.69 -12.80 -28.72
C LEU A 72 -12.72 -11.78 -29.35
N VAL A 73 -11.52 -12.22 -29.77
CA VAL A 73 -10.52 -11.34 -30.43
C VAL A 73 -11.14 -10.68 -31.65
N ASP A 74 -11.77 -11.47 -32.54
CA ASP A 74 -12.40 -10.93 -33.76
C ASP A 74 -13.46 -9.87 -33.43
N ARG A 75 -14.28 -10.06 -32.37
CA ARG A 75 -15.28 -9.09 -31.96
C ARG A 75 -14.68 -7.82 -31.35
N LEU A 76 -13.69 -7.96 -30.48
CA LEU A 76 -13.02 -6.80 -29.87
C LEU A 76 -12.29 -5.96 -30.92
N VAL A 77 -11.61 -6.59 -31.87
CA VAL A 77 -10.96 -5.91 -33.00
C VAL A 77 -12.00 -5.21 -33.90
N ALA A 78 -13.11 -5.88 -34.18
CA ALA A 78 -14.20 -5.31 -34.98
C ALA A 78 -14.86 -4.12 -34.31
N ASP A 79 -14.88 -4.05 -32.97
CA ASP A 79 -15.42 -2.93 -32.18
C ASP A 79 -14.36 -1.86 -31.88
N GLY A 80 -13.16 -1.96 -32.44
CA GLY A 80 -12.12 -0.92 -32.40
C GLY A 80 -11.17 -1.01 -31.19
N ALA A 81 -11.08 -2.15 -30.51
CA ALA A 81 -10.12 -2.33 -29.44
C ALA A 81 -8.69 -2.06 -29.94
N GLU A 82 -7.95 -1.21 -29.23
CA GLU A 82 -6.59 -0.83 -29.59
C GLU A 82 -5.61 -1.93 -29.24
N ARG A 83 -5.72 -2.46 -28.00
CA ARG A 83 -4.92 -3.58 -27.49
C ARG A 83 -5.76 -4.54 -26.69
N ILE A 84 -5.40 -5.82 -26.72
CA ILE A 84 -6.13 -6.89 -26.03
C ILE A 84 -5.11 -7.77 -25.29
N ALA A 85 -5.14 -7.78 -23.97
CA ALA A 85 -4.30 -8.64 -23.15
C ALA A 85 -5.13 -9.82 -22.61
N PHE A 86 -4.62 -11.03 -22.72
CA PHE A 86 -5.19 -12.20 -22.07
C PHE A 86 -4.34 -12.58 -20.87
N ASP A 87 -4.90 -12.43 -19.68
CA ASP A 87 -4.36 -12.96 -18.43
C ASP A 87 -4.83 -14.40 -18.24
N ILE A 88 -4.42 -15.26 -19.18
CA ILE A 88 -4.81 -16.65 -19.29
C ILE A 88 -3.61 -17.45 -19.81
N ASP A 89 -3.36 -18.62 -19.22
CA ASP A 89 -2.30 -19.53 -19.64
C ASP A 89 -2.67 -20.32 -20.89
N PHE A 90 -1.91 -20.11 -21.95
CA PHE A 90 -2.00 -20.87 -23.23
C PHE A 90 -0.73 -21.70 -23.48
N SER A 91 0.01 -22.09 -22.47
CA SER A 91 1.25 -22.87 -22.59
C SER A 91 1.01 -24.32 -22.94
N SER A 92 -0.14 -24.88 -22.62
CA SER A 92 -0.53 -26.27 -22.97
C SER A 92 -1.21 -26.31 -24.32
N ARG A 93 -1.04 -27.41 -25.07
CA ARG A 93 -1.77 -27.65 -26.32
C ARG A 93 -3.22 -28.02 -26.06
N SER A 94 -4.12 -27.57 -26.95
CA SER A 94 -5.48 -28.06 -27.08
C SER A 94 -5.57 -29.06 -28.26
N THR A 95 -6.70 -29.10 -28.93
CA THR A 95 -6.75 -29.83 -30.20
C THR A 95 -6.14 -29.01 -31.33
N ASP A 96 -5.60 -29.67 -32.36
CA ASP A 96 -4.98 -28.97 -33.50
C ASP A 96 -5.95 -28.00 -34.21
N ILE A 97 -7.25 -28.29 -34.19
CA ILE A 97 -8.29 -27.43 -34.80
C ILE A 97 -8.48 -26.19 -33.94
N GLU A 98 -8.60 -26.35 -32.64
CA GLU A 98 -8.79 -25.23 -31.70
C GLU A 98 -7.57 -24.33 -31.67
N ASP A 99 -6.36 -24.91 -31.64
CA ASP A 99 -5.10 -24.17 -31.65
C ASP A 99 -4.96 -23.32 -32.92
N ARG A 100 -5.26 -23.90 -34.09
CA ARG A 100 -5.23 -23.18 -35.37
C ARG A 100 -6.29 -22.09 -35.46
N THR A 101 -7.53 -22.40 -35.06
CA THR A 101 -8.63 -21.42 -35.11
C THR A 101 -8.27 -20.14 -34.27
N PHE A 102 -7.65 -20.34 -33.09
CA PHE A 102 -7.20 -19.22 -32.28
C PHE A 102 -5.99 -18.51 -32.92
N ALA A 103 -4.99 -19.27 -33.44
CA ALA A 103 -3.85 -18.66 -34.11
C ALA A 103 -4.26 -17.82 -35.33
N ASP A 104 -5.24 -18.30 -36.12
CA ASP A 104 -5.79 -17.55 -37.26
C ASP A 104 -6.47 -16.23 -36.82
N ALA A 105 -7.18 -16.21 -35.68
CA ALA A 105 -7.76 -15.01 -35.12
C ALA A 105 -6.68 -14.05 -34.63
N LEU A 106 -5.63 -14.55 -33.96
CA LEU A 106 -4.49 -13.75 -33.53
C LEU A 106 -3.74 -13.14 -34.73
N ALA A 107 -3.55 -13.89 -35.81
CA ALA A 107 -2.96 -13.37 -37.05
C ALA A 107 -3.78 -12.21 -37.65
N ARG A 108 -5.13 -12.29 -37.60
CA ARG A 108 -6.02 -11.22 -38.07
C ARG A 108 -6.01 -9.99 -37.16
N SER A 109 -5.61 -10.13 -35.90
CA SER A 109 -5.56 -9.00 -34.96
C SER A 109 -4.40 -8.01 -35.20
N ASP A 110 -3.52 -8.31 -36.15
CA ASP A 110 -2.42 -7.45 -36.58
C ASP A 110 -1.52 -7.00 -35.41
N GLY A 111 -1.14 -7.95 -34.54
CA GLY A 111 -0.24 -7.72 -33.41
C GLY A 111 -0.84 -6.99 -32.21
N ARG A 112 -2.15 -6.76 -32.20
CA ARG A 112 -2.84 -6.07 -31.07
C ARG A 112 -2.97 -6.91 -29.82
N VAL A 113 -2.69 -8.22 -29.91
CA VAL A 113 -2.91 -9.15 -28.79
C VAL A 113 -1.62 -9.37 -28.01
N VAL A 114 -1.75 -9.30 -26.69
CA VAL A 114 -0.75 -9.67 -25.70
C VAL A 114 -1.21 -10.94 -25.00
N LEU A 115 -0.42 -12.02 -25.04
CA LEU A 115 -0.70 -13.24 -24.30
C LEU A 115 0.19 -13.35 -23.07
N ALA A 116 -0.39 -13.84 -21.97
CA ALA A 116 0.31 -14.09 -20.73
C ALA A 116 1.47 -15.06 -20.87
N ALA A 117 2.59 -14.76 -20.25
CA ALA A 117 3.71 -15.65 -19.99
C ALA A 117 4.05 -15.63 -18.51
N LEU A 118 4.53 -16.75 -17.99
CA LEU A 118 4.80 -16.90 -16.56
C LEU A 118 6.19 -17.49 -16.35
N GLN A 119 6.96 -16.91 -15.44
CA GLN A 119 8.22 -17.47 -14.97
C GLN A 119 8.02 -18.17 -13.63
N GLN A 120 8.37 -19.44 -13.55
CA GLN A 120 8.21 -20.26 -12.34
C GLN A 120 9.56 -20.82 -11.89
N VAL A 121 9.76 -20.82 -10.56
CA VAL A 121 10.88 -21.56 -9.95
C VAL A 121 10.44 -23.00 -9.80
N THR A 122 11.19 -23.92 -10.41
CA THR A 122 10.99 -25.37 -10.24
C THR A 122 12.21 -25.96 -9.52
N HIS A 123 11.97 -26.94 -8.68
CA HIS A 123 13.04 -27.69 -8.01
C HIS A 123 13.28 -28.99 -8.78
N ASN A 124 14.50 -29.20 -9.25
CA ASN A 124 14.90 -30.46 -9.87
C ASN A 124 14.98 -31.57 -8.83
N GLN A 125 15.06 -32.83 -9.27
CA GLN A 125 15.18 -33.99 -8.37
C GLN A 125 16.37 -33.89 -7.42
N ASP A 126 17.41 -33.17 -7.79
CA ASP A 126 18.62 -32.92 -7.00
C ASP A 126 18.48 -31.69 -6.04
N GLY A 127 17.30 -31.10 -5.94
CA GLY A 127 17.04 -29.90 -5.12
C GLY A 127 17.57 -28.59 -5.71
N ALA A 128 18.14 -28.59 -6.91
CA ALA A 128 18.59 -27.38 -7.57
C ALA A 128 17.38 -26.60 -8.13
N GLU A 129 17.36 -25.29 -7.86
CA GLU A 129 16.36 -24.40 -8.42
C GLU A 129 16.64 -24.14 -9.90
N SER A 130 15.61 -24.23 -10.72
CA SER A 130 15.64 -23.83 -12.11
C SER A 130 14.46 -22.93 -12.43
N LEU A 131 14.72 -21.88 -13.21
CA LEU A 131 13.67 -20.98 -13.72
C LEU A 131 13.11 -21.59 -15.01
N VAL A 132 11.81 -21.90 -14.99
CA VAL A 132 11.08 -22.35 -16.17
C VAL A 132 10.22 -21.20 -16.68
N PHE A 133 10.36 -20.91 -17.96
CA PHE A 133 9.57 -19.91 -18.65
C PHE A 133 8.41 -20.60 -19.38
N ASN A 134 7.21 -20.43 -18.85
CA ASN A 134 5.97 -20.91 -19.46
C ASN A 134 5.44 -19.82 -20.38
N ALA A 135 5.42 -20.07 -21.65
CA ALA A 135 4.89 -19.18 -22.68
C ALA A 135 3.84 -19.92 -23.51
N PRO A 136 2.95 -19.19 -24.19
CA PRO A 136 2.00 -19.78 -25.12
C PRO A 136 2.69 -20.68 -26.12
N ILE A 137 1.97 -21.70 -26.63
CA ILE A 137 2.51 -22.63 -27.65
C ILE A 137 3.04 -21.88 -28.88
N GLY A 138 4.03 -22.41 -29.56
CA GLY A 138 4.72 -21.75 -30.67
C GLY A 138 3.78 -21.19 -31.73
N MET A 139 2.75 -21.92 -32.10
CA MET A 139 1.74 -21.53 -33.10
C MET A 139 1.02 -20.21 -32.73
N LEU A 140 0.82 -19.92 -31.44
CA LEU A 140 0.18 -18.65 -30.96
C LEU A 140 1.21 -17.54 -30.85
N ARG A 141 2.44 -17.84 -30.41
CA ARG A 141 3.50 -16.84 -30.17
C ARG A 141 3.90 -16.05 -31.39
N ASP A 142 3.79 -16.66 -32.58
CA ASP A 142 4.24 -16.05 -33.83
C ASP A 142 3.38 -14.83 -34.23
N HIS A 143 2.21 -14.62 -33.58
CA HIS A 143 1.24 -13.60 -33.92
C HIS A 143 0.97 -12.59 -32.79
N VAL A 144 1.69 -12.67 -31.65
CA VAL A 144 1.37 -11.91 -30.45
C VAL A 144 2.60 -11.33 -29.76
N THR A 145 2.40 -10.32 -28.94
CA THR A 145 3.37 -9.90 -27.93
C THR A 145 3.20 -10.76 -26.67
N LEU A 146 4.30 -11.09 -25.99
CA LEU A 146 4.26 -11.76 -24.70
C LEU A 146 4.22 -10.73 -23.56
N GLY A 147 3.36 -10.96 -22.58
CA GLY A 147 3.30 -10.17 -21.37
C GLY A 147 3.48 -11.02 -20.12
N LEU A 148 4.48 -10.72 -19.28
CA LEU A 148 4.69 -11.43 -18.02
C LEU A 148 3.61 -11.05 -17.01
N VAL A 149 3.01 -12.07 -16.38
CA VAL A 149 1.98 -11.89 -15.35
C VAL A 149 2.49 -12.14 -13.93
N ASN A 150 3.80 -12.31 -13.77
CA ASN A 150 4.41 -12.54 -12.47
C ASN A 150 4.25 -11.34 -11.56
N VAL A 151 3.70 -11.59 -10.37
CA VAL A 151 3.63 -10.64 -9.28
C VAL A 151 4.30 -11.20 -8.03
N PHE A 152 4.86 -10.33 -7.22
CA PHE A 152 5.61 -10.73 -6.02
C PHE A 152 5.04 -10.00 -4.82
N PRO A 153 4.54 -10.74 -3.80
CA PRO A 153 4.09 -10.13 -2.57
C PRO A 153 5.25 -9.48 -1.82
N GLY A 154 4.99 -8.31 -1.26
CA GLY A 154 5.92 -7.64 -0.35
C GLY A 154 6.04 -8.38 0.99
N THR A 155 6.84 -7.84 1.90
CA THR A 155 7.06 -8.41 3.25
C THR A 155 5.79 -8.45 4.10
N ASP A 156 4.79 -7.64 3.75
CA ASP A 156 3.46 -7.60 4.37
C ASP A 156 2.42 -8.47 3.65
N SER A 157 2.87 -9.31 2.70
CA SER A 157 2.05 -10.20 1.87
C SER A 157 1.10 -9.50 0.89
N PHE A 158 1.13 -8.18 0.78
CA PHE A 158 0.39 -7.45 -0.24
C PHE A 158 1.21 -7.28 -1.51
N ILE A 159 0.53 -7.26 -2.67
CA ILE A 159 1.15 -6.85 -3.93
C ILE A 159 1.18 -5.32 -3.96
N ARG A 160 2.36 -4.73 -3.79
CA ARG A 160 2.55 -3.27 -3.81
C ARG A 160 3.27 -2.78 -5.05
N GLN A 161 4.13 -3.63 -5.60
CA GLN A 161 5.00 -3.31 -6.72
C GLN A 161 4.72 -4.20 -7.90
N TYR A 162 4.97 -3.68 -9.09
CA TYR A 162 4.87 -4.40 -10.34
C TYR A 162 6.15 -4.17 -11.15
N ARG A 163 6.79 -5.26 -11.59
CA ARG A 163 8.01 -5.19 -12.42
C ARG A 163 7.67 -4.83 -13.85
N SER A 164 8.49 -4.01 -14.47
CA SER A 164 8.33 -3.67 -15.90
C SER A 164 8.53 -4.87 -16.82
N GLY A 165 9.28 -5.87 -16.40
CA GLY A 165 9.55 -7.11 -17.13
C GLY A 165 10.70 -7.89 -16.51
N THR A 166 11.22 -8.85 -17.27
CA THR A 166 12.41 -9.63 -16.91
C THR A 166 13.19 -10.07 -18.14
N GLU A 167 14.45 -10.41 -17.96
CA GLU A 167 15.24 -11.03 -19.00
C GLU A 167 14.98 -12.55 -19.08
N VAL A 168 14.63 -13.01 -20.27
CA VAL A 168 14.45 -14.43 -20.59
C VAL A 168 15.34 -14.79 -21.77
N ALA A 169 16.29 -15.68 -21.55
CA ALA A 169 17.25 -16.11 -22.58
C ALA A 169 17.94 -14.95 -23.34
N GLY A 170 18.32 -13.89 -22.60
CA GLY A 170 19.00 -12.73 -23.16
C GLY A 170 18.10 -11.75 -23.92
N ARG A 171 16.79 -11.87 -23.79
CA ARG A 171 15.80 -10.93 -24.32
C ARG A 171 14.92 -10.39 -23.19
N PHE A 172 14.68 -9.10 -23.22
CA PHE A 172 13.74 -8.49 -22.29
C PHE A 172 12.31 -8.82 -22.71
N VAL A 173 11.52 -9.34 -21.77
CA VAL A 173 10.08 -9.59 -21.93
C VAL A 173 9.36 -8.66 -20.96
N SER A 174 8.56 -7.75 -21.51
CA SER A 174 7.77 -6.80 -20.73
C SER A 174 6.70 -7.54 -19.91
N SER A 175 6.32 -6.96 -18.79
CA SER A 175 5.14 -7.41 -18.07
C SER A 175 3.85 -7.06 -18.83
N LEU A 176 2.75 -7.74 -18.50
CA LEU A 176 1.50 -7.61 -19.23
C LEU A 176 0.95 -6.18 -19.25
N PRO A 177 0.90 -5.43 -18.11
CA PRO A 177 0.45 -4.03 -18.14
C PRO A 177 1.37 -3.11 -18.96
N PHE A 178 2.69 -3.33 -18.93
CA PHE A 178 3.64 -2.54 -19.72
C PHE A 178 3.51 -2.85 -21.22
N ALA A 179 3.36 -4.12 -21.59
CA ALA A 179 3.12 -4.52 -22.97
C ALA A 179 1.79 -3.98 -23.50
N LEU A 180 0.75 -3.92 -22.64
CA LEU A 180 -0.55 -3.37 -22.97
C LEU A 180 -0.49 -1.85 -23.17
N ALA A 181 0.30 -1.14 -22.35
CA ALA A 181 0.49 0.32 -22.43
C ALA A 181 1.51 0.74 -23.52
N GLU A 182 2.06 -0.21 -24.29
CA GLU A 182 3.14 0.02 -25.25
C GLU A 182 4.38 0.73 -24.67
N GLN A 183 4.54 0.63 -23.36
CA GLN A 183 5.72 1.16 -22.69
C GLN A 183 6.79 0.07 -22.59
N SER A 184 7.93 0.34 -23.21
CA SER A 184 9.12 -0.48 -22.98
C SER A 184 9.75 -0.01 -21.67
N GLY A 185 9.76 -0.87 -20.66
CA GLY A 185 10.51 -0.57 -19.45
C GLY A 185 12.00 -0.36 -19.78
N ASP A 186 12.63 0.61 -19.13
CA ASP A 186 14.07 0.89 -19.25
C ASP A 186 14.91 -0.20 -18.51
N GLY A 187 14.70 -1.46 -18.87
CA GLY A 187 15.31 -2.59 -18.19
C GLY A 187 14.47 -3.10 -17.00
N LEU A 188 15.14 -3.60 -15.95
CA LEU A 188 14.49 -4.18 -14.77
C LEU A 188 14.01 -3.08 -13.79
N SER A 189 13.07 -2.24 -14.21
CA SER A 189 12.42 -1.26 -13.34
C SER A 189 11.19 -1.86 -12.64
N GLU A 190 10.83 -1.29 -11.49
CA GLU A 190 9.62 -1.64 -10.76
C GLU A 190 8.81 -0.36 -10.54
N ILE A 191 7.50 -0.44 -10.73
CA ILE A 191 6.56 0.62 -10.35
C ILE A 191 5.85 0.23 -9.05
N THR A 192 5.49 1.22 -8.24
CA THR A 192 4.60 1.03 -7.11
C THR A 192 3.18 1.38 -7.56
N ILE A 193 2.27 0.39 -7.48
CA ILE A 193 0.88 0.55 -7.92
C ILE A 193 0.18 1.62 -7.09
N ASP A 194 -0.50 2.56 -7.76
CA ASP A 194 -1.34 3.57 -7.10
C ASP A 194 -2.69 2.97 -6.67
N TYR A 195 -2.77 2.51 -5.43
CA TYR A 195 -4.01 2.02 -4.82
C TYR A 195 -4.98 3.15 -4.42
N GLY A 196 -4.70 4.39 -4.76
CA GLY A 196 -5.67 5.49 -4.77
C GLY A 196 -6.65 5.39 -5.96
N ILE A 197 -6.28 4.69 -7.04
CA ILE A 197 -7.18 4.40 -8.16
C ILE A 197 -8.28 3.45 -7.68
N ARG A 198 -9.55 3.84 -7.87
CA ARG A 198 -10.70 3.06 -7.41
C ARG A 198 -11.06 1.94 -8.41
N PRO A 199 -10.91 0.66 -8.06
CA PRO A 199 -11.23 -0.48 -8.94
C PRO A 199 -12.67 -0.45 -9.47
N THR A 200 -13.61 0.09 -8.67
CA THR A 200 -15.03 0.19 -9.05
C THR A 200 -15.29 1.17 -10.20
N THR A 201 -14.31 1.98 -10.58
CA THR A 201 -14.41 2.91 -11.71
C THR A 201 -13.80 2.36 -13.00
N ILE A 202 -13.15 1.20 -12.94
CA ILE A 202 -12.67 0.47 -14.12
C ILE A 202 -13.87 -0.25 -14.74
N PRO A 203 -14.22 0.04 -16.01
CA PRO A 203 -15.35 -0.60 -16.69
C PRO A 203 -15.14 -2.12 -16.80
N ARG A 204 -16.23 -2.87 -16.61
CA ARG A 204 -16.21 -4.35 -16.68
C ARG A 204 -17.38 -4.85 -17.51
N VAL A 205 -17.14 -5.87 -18.33
CA VAL A 205 -18.14 -6.55 -19.14
C VAL A 205 -17.94 -8.06 -19.07
N SER A 206 -19.05 -8.83 -19.10
CA SER A 206 -18.95 -10.28 -19.07
C SER A 206 -18.47 -10.82 -20.43
N PHE A 207 -17.59 -11.82 -20.43
CA PHE A 207 -17.07 -12.50 -21.62
C PHE A 207 -18.22 -12.99 -22.53
N VAL A 208 -19.25 -13.60 -21.94
CA VAL A 208 -20.40 -14.11 -22.69
C VAL A 208 -21.21 -13.01 -23.37
N ASP A 209 -21.28 -11.82 -22.78
CA ASP A 209 -22.01 -10.69 -23.38
C ASP A 209 -21.27 -10.15 -24.61
N VAL A 210 -19.94 -10.09 -24.56
CA VAL A 210 -19.13 -9.72 -25.73
C VAL A 210 -19.33 -10.74 -26.85
N LEU A 211 -19.25 -12.05 -26.55
CA LEU A 211 -19.49 -13.10 -27.54
C LEU A 211 -20.89 -13.05 -28.13
N ALA A 212 -21.90 -12.77 -27.33
CA ALA A 212 -23.28 -12.69 -27.80
C ALA A 212 -23.57 -11.39 -28.60
N GLY A 213 -22.67 -10.39 -28.57
CA GLY A 213 -22.91 -9.10 -29.18
C GLY A 213 -23.88 -8.23 -28.40
N ASN A 214 -24.03 -8.46 -27.11
CA ASN A 214 -24.93 -7.70 -26.21
C ASN A 214 -24.29 -6.39 -25.69
N ILE A 215 -23.10 -6.06 -26.18
CA ILE A 215 -22.38 -4.84 -25.79
C ILE A 215 -22.68 -3.73 -26.81
N PRO A 216 -22.93 -2.49 -26.37
CA PRO A 216 -23.14 -1.38 -27.29
C PRO A 216 -21.97 -1.21 -28.27
N PRO A 217 -22.23 -1.00 -29.56
CA PRO A 217 -21.14 -0.77 -30.55
C PRO A 217 -20.26 0.41 -30.16
N GLY A 218 -18.96 0.29 -30.40
CA GLY A 218 -17.95 1.29 -30.06
C GLY A 218 -17.57 1.35 -28.58
N THR A 219 -18.01 0.39 -27.77
CA THR A 219 -17.61 0.31 -26.34
C THR A 219 -16.12 0.17 -26.19
N PHE A 220 -15.46 -0.58 -27.09
CA PHE A 220 -14.02 -0.84 -27.05
C PHE A 220 -13.21 0.05 -27.98
N ASP A 221 -13.84 1.03 -28.65
CA ASP A 221 -13.15 1.90 -29.60
C ASP A 221 -12.02 2.70 -28.94
N GLY A 222 -10.79 2.51 -29.42
CA GLY A 222 -9.55 3.10 -28.86
C GLY A 222 -9.24 2.67 -27.42
N LYS A 223 -9.77 1.52 -26.95
CA LYS A 223 -9.57 1.05 -25.57
C LYS A 223 -8.58 -0.11 -25.52
N ALA A 224 -7.83 -0.16 -24.42
CA ALA A 224 -7.13 -1.34 -23.99
C ALA A 224 -8.12 -2.30 -23.31
N VAL A 225 -7.95 -3.61 -23.53
CA VAL A 225 -8.83 -4.63 -22.97
C VAL A 225 -7.99 -5.65 -22.21
N VAL A 226 -8.38 -5.97 -20.99
CA VAL A 226 -7.79 -7.10 -20.24
C VAL A 226 -8.85 -8.19 -20.09
N VAL A 227 -8.55 -9.37 -20.61
CA VAL A 227 -9.41 -10.56 -20.54
C VAL A 227 -8.83 -11.52 -19.51
N GLY A 228 -9.60 -11.91 -18.52
CA GLY A 228 -9.08 -12.89 -17.54
C GLY A 228 -10.11 -13.39 -16.55
N ALA A 229 -9.66 -14.30 -15.69
CA ALA A 229 -10.47 -15.03 -14.74
C ALA A 229 -10.83 -14.16 -13.54
N THR A 230 -12.12 -13.87 -13.37
CA THR A 230 -12.65 -13.11 -12.23
C THR A 230 -13.62 -13.93 -11.38
N ALA A 231 -14.01 -15.12 -11.86
CA ALA A 231 -14.80 -16.06 -11.08
C ALA A 231 -13.98 -16.62 -9.91
N LEU A 232 -14.55 -16.62 -8.71
CA LEU A 232 -13.93 -17.16 -7.48
C LEU A 232 -13.46 -18.61 -7.65
N GLU A 233 -14.19 -19.39 -8.45
CA GLU A 233 -13.93 -20.80 -8.73
C GLU A 233 -12.58 -21.03 -9.44
N LEU A 234 -12.06 -20.01 -10.12
CA LEU A 234 -10.79 -20.09 -10.85
C LEU A 234 -9.57 -19.72 -10.00
N GLY A 235 -9.79 -19.13 -8.81
CA GLY A 235 -8.75 -18.97 -7.78
C GLY A 235 -7.67 -17.93 -8.09
N ASP A 236 -7.83 -17.09 -9.12
CA ASP A 236 -6.87 -16.03 -9.48
C ASP A 236 -7.10 -14.78 -8.63
N GLN A 237 -6.60 -14.82 -7.39
CA GLN A 237 -6.84 -13.77 -6.41
C GLN A 237 -5.56 -13.35 -5.70
N PHE A 238 -5.41 -12.05 -5.48
CA PHE A 238 -4.25 -11.44 -4.85
C PHE A 238 -4.65 -10.51 -3.70
N ALA A 239 -3.81 -10.52 -2.64
CA ALA A 239 -3.94 -9.56 -1.56
C ALA A 239 -3.41 -8.19 -2.03
N ALA A 240 -4.27 -7.18 -2.01
CA ALA A 240 -3.96 -5.81 -2.40
C ALA A 240 -4.18 -4.84 -1.23
N PRO A 241 -3.30 -3.82 -1.07
CA PRO A 241 -3.55 -2.74 -0.12
C PRO A 241 -4.91 -2.08 -0.36
N VAL A 242 -5.48 -1.47 0.69
CA VAL A 242 -6.73 -0.70 0.62
C VAL A 242 -7.98 -1.54 0.32
N TYR A 243 -7.91 -2.47 -0.65
CA TYR A 243 -9.06 -3.19 -1.21
C TYR A 243 -9.19 -4.64 -0.72
N GLY A 244 -8.17 -5.17 -0.03
CA GLY A 244 -8.16 -6.53 0.49
C GLY A 244 -7.81 -7.55 -0.60
N VAL A 245 -8.77 -8.32 -1.08
CA VAL A 245 -8.55 -9.31 -2.14
C VAL A 245 -9.15 -8.81 -3.44
N ILE A 246 -8.36 -8.82 -4.52
CA ILE A 246 -8.77 -8.46 -5.88
C ILE A 246 -8.42 -9.60 -6.83
N ASP A 247 -9.13 -9.70 -7.96
CA ASP A 247 -8.81 -10.66 -9.01
C ASP A 247 -7.56 -10.23 -9.82
N GLY A 248 -6.88 -11.22 -10.43
CA GLY A 248 -5.66 -10.98 -11.22
C GLY A 248 -5.86 -9.97 -12.33
N PRO A 249 -6.89 -10.10 -13.18
CA PRO A 249 -7.17 -9.12 -14.23
C PRO A 249 -7.38 -7.69 -13.71
N MET A 250 -7.98 -7.52 -12.52
CA MET A 250 -8.09 -6.21 -11.87
C MET A 250 -6.71 -5.68 -11.46
N LEU A 251 -5.84 -6.53 -10.93
CA LEU A 251 -4.48 -6.14 -10.58
C LEU A 251 -3.70 -5.66 -11.83
N GLN A 252 -3.83 -6.38 -12.96
CA GLN A 252 -3.24 -5.96 -14.24
C GLN A 252 -3.78 -4.61 -14.70
N ALA A 253 -5.10 -4.41 -14.61
CA ALA A 253 -5.73 -3.14 -14.99
C ALA A 253 -5.31 -1.98 -14.07
N MET A 254 -5.16 -2.19 -12.78
CA MET A 254 -4.66 -1.17 -11.85
C MET A 254 -3.20 -0.80 -12.11
N ALA A 255 -2.35 -1.79 -12.43
CA ALA A 255 -0.98 -1.53 -12.84
C ALA A 255 -0.94 -0.74 -14.17
N TYR A 256 -1.78 -1.10 -15.14
CA TYR A 256 -1.94 -0.36 -16.39
C TYR A 256 -2.37 1.09 -16.14
N GLU A 257 -3.41 1.31 -15.32
CA GLU A 257 -3.87 2.65 -14.95
C GLU A 257 -2.80 3.48 -14.24
N THR A 258 -1.97 2.85 -13.39
CA THR A 258 -0.83 3.51 -12.76
C THR A 258 0.15 4.03 -13.80
N ILE A 259 0.44 3.22 -14.83
CA ILE A 259 1.35 3.56 -15.92
C ILE A 259 0.77 4.70 -16.77
N VAL A 260 -0.47 4.58 -17.22
CA VAL A 260 -1.10 5.54 -18.14
C VAL A 260 -1.36 6.89 -17.47
N GLN A 261 -1.67 6.89 -16.17
CA GLN A 261 -1.82 8.13 -15.40
C GLN A 261 -0.48 8.75 -14.96
N ASP A 262 0.65 8.12 -15.28
CA ASP A 262 2.00 8.52 -14.81
C ASP A 262 2.04 8.69 -13.27
N ARG A 263 1.49 7.67 -12.58
CA ARG A 263 1.27 7.68 -11.12
C ARG A 263 2.08 6.62 -10.38
N ASP A 264 3.27 6.32 -10.87
CA ASP A 264 4.23 5.51 -10.08
C ASP A 264 4.51 6.17 -8.74
N ILE A 265 4.22 5.46 -7.66
CA ILE A 265 4.41 5.98 -6.29
C ILE A 265 5.88 5.89 -5.91
N ILE A 266 6.57 7.02 -5.96
CA ILE A 266 8.01 7.11 -5.72
C ILE A 266 8.30 7.22 -4.23
N PRO A 267 9.01 6.26 -3.60
CA PRO A 267 9.44 6.41 -2.23
C PRO A 267 10.50 7.51 -2.11
N VAL A 268 10.28 8.47 -1.21
CA VAL A 268 11.21 9.60 -1.01
C VAL A 268 12.51 9.14 -0.34
N GLY A 269 12.50 7.97 0.30
CA GLY A 269 13.65 7.34 0.92
C GLY A 269 13.90 7.79 2.37
N ASN A 270 14.81 7.08 3.01
CA ASN A 270 15.05 7.22 4.46
C ASN A 270 15.69 8.56 4.88
N LEU A 271 16.49 9.19 4.03
CA LEU A 271 17.25 10.38 4.43
C LEU A 271 16.37 11.57 4.82
N PRO A 272 15.36 11.98 4.03
CA PRO A 272 14.43 13.03 4.42
C PRO A 272 13.64 12.69 5.68
N ALA A 273 13.21 11.43 5.85
CA ALA A 273 12.52 10.96 7.05
C ALA A 273 13.42 11.12 8.29
N MET A 274 14.67 10.68 8.22
CA MET A 274 15.65 10.80 9.33
C MET A 274 15.94 12.26 9.67
N LEU A 275 16.09 13.13 8.68
CA LEU A 275 16.26 14.59 8.90
C LEU A 275 15.03 15.18 9.59
N GLY A 276 13.83 14.77 9.18
CA GLY A 276 12.57 15.15 9.85
C GLY A 276 12.51 14.70 11.30
N ILE A 277 12.84 13.44 11.57
CA ILE A 277 12.91 12.86 12.93
C ILE A 277 13.86 13.68 13.82
N MET A 278 15.08 13.93 13.35
CA MET A 278 16.07 14.68 14.11
C MET A 278 15.65 16.13 14.33
N THR A 279 15.06 16.78 13.34
CA THR A 279 14.53 18.14 13.46
C THR A 279 13.45 18.21 14.53
N LEU A 280 12.50 17.27 14.52
CA LEU A 280 11.45 17.19 15.54
C LEU A 280 12.02 16.95 16.94
N ALA A 281 13.02 16.07 17.09
CA ALA A 281 13.68 15.81 18.36
C ALA A 281 14.40 17.04 18.90
N VAL A 282 15.07 17.82 18.02
CA VAL A 282 15.72 19.09 18.39
C VAL A 282 14.69 20.13 18.79
N LEU A 283 13.63 20.33 18.00
CA LEU A 283 12.56 21.27 18.32
C LEU A 283 11.88 20.91 19.64
N TRP A 284 11.68 19.62 19.91
CA TRP A 284 11.13 19.15 21.17
C TRP A 284 11.97 19.54 22.38
N ALA A 285 13.30 19.49 22.24
CA ALA A 285 14.20 19.89 23.32
C ALA A 285 13.96 21.33 23.83
N PHE A 286 13.43 22.22 22.99
CA PHE A 286 13.04 23.58 23.37
C PHE A 286 11.65 23.66 24.01
N MET A 287 10.77 22.66 23.76
CA MET A 287 9.41 22.63 24.31
C MET A 287 9.33 22.18 25.77
N THR A 288 10.39 21.65 26.34
CA THR A 288 10.44 21.06 27.69
C THR A 288 10.10 22.04 28.85
N ARG A 289 10.11 23.34 28.60
CA ARG A 289 9.80 24.38 29.61
C ARG A 289 8.33 24.77 29.62
N HIS A 290 7.55 24.36 28.61
CA HIS A 290 6.15 24.76 28.51
C HIS A 290 5.25 23.82 29.32
N HIS A 291 4.06 24.32 29.61
CA HIS A 291 3.02 23.57 30.30
C HIS A 291 2.63 22.31 29.48
N TRP A 292 2.24 21.24 30.15
CA TRP A 292 1.91 19.96 29.49
C TRP A 292 0.89 20.09 28.37
N ALA A 293 -0.13 20.95 28.52
CA ALA A 293 -1.15 21.21 27.50
C ALA A 293 -0.55 21.79 26.19
N VAL A 294 0.42 22.73 26.32
CA VAL A 294 1.11 23.31 25.16
C VAL A 294 1.96 22.25 24.47
N ARG A 295 2.58 21.36 25.23
CA ARG A 295 3.35 20.23 24.67
C ARG A 295 2.43 19.23 23.96
N ALA A 296 1.27 18.90 24.56
CA ALA A 296 0.29 18.03 23.94
C ALA A 296 -0.25 18.60 22.62
N THR A 297 -0.59 19.89 22.59
CA THR A 297 -0.99 20.56 21.33
C THR A 297 0.12 20.57 20.30
N ALA A 298 1.37 20.76 20.68
CA ALA A 298 2.51 20.73 19.78
C ALA A 298 2.73 19.32 19.16
N VAL A 299 2.53 18.24 19.94
CA VAL A 299 2.56 16.86 19.42
C VAL A 299 1.47 16.65 18.37
N LEU A 300 0.22 16.99 18.72
CA LEU A 300 -0.91 16.82 17.80
C LEU A 300 -0.71 17.63 16.51
N ALA A 301 -0.21 18.87 16.64
CA ALA A 301 0.11 19.70 15.49
C ALA A 301 1.23 19.11 14.63
N ALA A 302 2.32 18.61 15.23
CA ALA A 302 3.42 17.99 14.50
C ALA A 302 2.99 16.74 13.76
N ILE A 303 2.18 15.88 14.40
CA ILE A 303 1.60 14.70 13.77
C ILE A 303 0.68 15.11 12.60
N ALA A 304 -0.24 16.04 12.82
CA ALA A 304 -1.16 16.52 11.80
C ALA A 304 -0.41 17.11 10.59
N ILE A 305 0.59 17.95 10.83
CA ILE A 305 1.44 18.54 9.77
C ILE A 305 2.15 17.43 8.98
N GLY A 306 2.74 16.45 9.67
CA GLY A 306 3.41 15.32 9.00
C GLY A 306 2.45 14.49 8.14
N GLN A 307 1.24 14.20 8.62
CA GLN A 307 0.26 13.44 7.85
C GLN A 307 -0.32 14.24 6.68
N ILE A 308 -0.58 15.54 6.87
CA ILE A 308 -1.03 16.44 5.79
C ILE A 308 0.07 16.57 4.73
N ALA A 309 1.32 16.76 5.14
CA ALA A 309 2.45 16.81 4.21
C ALA A 309 2.58 15.51 3.39
N GLY A 310 2.43 14.33 4.03
CA GLY A 310 2.42 13.04 3.36
C GLY A 310 1.26 12.88 2.37
N LEU A 311 0.06 13.37 2.73
CA LEU A 311 -1.11 13.36 1.85
C LEU A 311 -0.91 14.28 0.64
N LEU A 312 -0.40 15.50 0.85
CA LEU A 312 -0.11 16.45 -0.24
C LEU A 312 1.00 15.94 -1.16
N ALA A 313 2.05 15.33 -0.60
CA ALA A 313 3.12 14.74 -1.40
C ALA A 313 2.60 13.61 -2.31
N LEU A 314 1.67 12.78 -1.80
CA LEU A 314 1.00 11.75 -2.60
C LEU A 314 0.10 12.35 -3.67
N HIS A 315 -0.69 13.37 -3.31
CA HIS A 315 -1.65 14.02 -4.22
C HIS A 315 -0.95 14.69 -5.40
N GLU A 316 0.02 15.56 -5.12
CA GLU A 316 0.66 16.41 -6.11
C GLU A 316 1.73 15.69 -6.96
N GLY A 317 2.52 14.81 -6.32
CA GLY A 317 3.72 14.26 -6.97
C GLY A 317 3.83 12.74 -6.95
N ALA A 318 2.82 12.01 -6.49
CA ALA A 318 2.88 10.57 -6.28
C ALA A 318 4.05 10.13 -5.38
N TRP A 319 4.43 10.98 -4.40
CA TRP A 319 5.54 10.69 -3.50
C TRP A 319 5.07 10.00 -2.21
N ALA A 320 5.68 8.87 -1.88
CA ALA A 320 5.48 8.18 -0.62
C ALA A 320 6.41 8.78 0.44
N LEU A 321 5.85 9.61 1.34
CA LEU A 321 6.59 10.20 2.45
C LEU A 321 6.48 9.32 3.71
N GLU A 322 7.63 8.87 4.22
CA GLU A 322 7.72 8.08 5.44
C GLU A 322 7.57 8.98 6.68
N THR A 323 6.49 8.84 7.42
CA THR A 323 6.15 9.71 8.56
C THR A 323 6.03 8.99 9.90
N ALA A 324 6.08 7.64 9.89
CA ALA A 324 5.93 6.82 11.09
C ALA A 324 7.02 7.11 12.13
N GLY A 325 8.29 7.18 11.70
CA GLY A 325 9.41 7.45 12.57
C GLY A 325 9.31 8.81 13.26
N GLY A 326 8.93 9.86 12.54
CA GLY A 326 8.72 11.21 13.09
C GLY A 326 7.57 11.27 14.09
N THR A 327 6.46 10.65 13.75
CA THR A 327 5.27 10.51 14.62
C THR A 327 5.62 9.80 15.92
N GLY A 328 6.32 8.65 15.83
CA GLY A 328 6.77 7.88 16.99
C GLY A 328 7.76 8.63 17.87
N ALA A 329 8.74 9.31 17.27
CA ALA A 329 9.74 10.08 18.00
C ALA A 329 9.12 11.21 18.83
N VAL A 330 8.22 12.01 18.24
CA VAL A 330 7.54 13.12 18.93
C VAL A 330 6.66 12.58 20.06
N PHE A 331 5.92 11.51 19.80
CA PHE A 331 5.09 10.85 20.82
C PHE A 331 5.93 10.32 22.00
N CYS A 332 7.05 9.65 21.74
CA CYS A 332 7.94 9.15 22.78
C CYS A 332 8.62 10.28 23.56
N CYS A 333 8.99 11.38 22.91
CA CYS A 333 9.50 12.57 23.60
C CYS A 333 8.45 13.17 24.56
N PHE A 334 7.19 13.23 24.12
CA PHE A 334 6.08 13.70 24.97
C PHE A 334 5.83 12.77 26.16
N ALA A 335 5.72 11.46 25.91
CA ALA A 335 5.51 10.46 26.96
C ALA A 335 6.63 10.50 28.00
N PHE A 336 7.88 10.64 27.58
CA PHE A 336 9.02 10.76 28.47
C PHE A 336 8.93 12.01 29.38
N GLU A 337 8.54 13.17 28.86
CA GLU A 337 8.33 14.37 29.68
C GLU A 337 7.12 14.24 30.61
N LEU A 338 6.05 13.61 30.16
CA LEU A 338 4.88 13.37 30.99
C LEU A 338 5.22 12.50 32.21
N VAL A 339 5.99 11.44 32.05
CA VAL A 339 6.49 10.59 33.14
C VAL A 339 7.31 11.41 34.12
N LYS A 340 8.23 12.24 33.63
CA LYS A 340 9.04 13.13 34.48
C LYS A 340 8.19 14.13 35.29
N ASP A 341 7.15 14.69 34.66
CA ASP A 341 6.27 15.62 35.35
C ASP A 341 5.48 14.92 36.47
N ILE A 342 4.99 13.69 36.21
CA ILE A 342 4.32 12.86 37.22
C ILE A 342 5.28 12.56 38.37
N GLU A 343 6.52 12.15 38.10
CA GLU A 343 7.53 11.88 39.13
C GLU A 343 7.80 13.15 39.99
N ARG A 344 7.96 14.31 39.36
CA ARG A 344 8.19 15.59 40.07
C ARG A 344 7.02 15.92 40.97
N GLN A 345 5.78 15.78 40.46
CA GLN A 345 4.57 16.04 41.27
C GLN A 345 4.47 15.08 42.44
N ALA A 346 4.72 13.77 42.22
CA ALA A 346 4.71 12.78 43.30
C ALA A 346 5.73 13.12 44.41
N VAL A 347 6.97 13.48 44.04
CA VAL A 347 7.98 13.92 45.01
C VAL A 347 7.56 15.17 45.77
N THR A 348 6.97 16.14 45.08
CA THR A 348 6.49 17.39 45.71
C THR A 348 5.37 17.12 46.74
N ILE A 349 4.38 16.28 46.36
CA ILE A 349 3.27 15.90 47.25
C ILE A 349 3.83 15.13 48.46
N PHE A 350 4.77 14.23 48.25
CA PHE A 350 5.40 13.47 49.35
C PHE A 350 6.14 14.40 50.32
N GLN A 351 6.92 15.38 49.82
CA GLN A 351 7.61 16.37 50.63
C GLN A 351 6.62 17.25 51.42
N GLN A 352 5.55 17.70 50.81
CA GLN A 352 4.49 18.47 51.46
C GLN A 352 3.84 17.68 52.60
N ARG A 353 3.52 16.40 52.39
CA ARG A 353 2.97 15.51 53.42
C ARG A 353 3.91 15.35 54.62
N LEU A 354 5.22 15.17 54.34
CA LEU A 354 6.23 15.08 55.40
C LEU A 354 6.34 16.35 56.20
N THR A 355 6.29 17.50 55.53
CA THR A 355 6.35 18.82 56.18
C THR A 355 5.12 19.09 57.06
N LEU A 356 3.92 18.78 56.54
CA LEU A 356 2.66 18.87 57.29
C LEU A 356 2.67 17.96 58.52
N GLY A 357 3.14 16.71 58.39
CA GLY A 357 3.25 15.78 59.50
C GLY A 357 4.29 16.23 60.56
N ARG A 358 5.38 16.88 60.15
CA ARG A 358 6.35 17.47 61.11
C ARG A 358 5.75 18.67 61.83
N ASN A 359 5.05 19.56 61.13
CA ASN A 359 4.41 20.73 61.71
C ASN A 359 3.31 20.33 62.69
N ALA A 360 2.48 19.31 62.35
CA ALA A 360 1.46 18.76 63.26
C ALA A 360 2.10 18.22 64.55
N LYS A 361 3.17 17.44 64.46
CA LYS A 361 3.89 16.92 65.62
C LYS A 361 4.55 18.01 66.46
N MET A 362 5.02 19.09 65.84
CA MET A 362 5.60 20.24 66.53
C MET A 362 4.51 21.04 67.29
N LEU A 363 3.35 21.26 66.67
CA LEU A 363 2.18 21.85 67.33
C LEU A 363 1.69 21.01 68.48
N ASP A 364 1.56 19.71 68.33
CA ASP A 364 1.15 18.76 69.36
C ASP A 364 2.12 18.82 70.58
N ARG A 365 3.45 18.94 70.33
CA ARG A 365 4.46 19.08 71.37
C ARG A 365 4.37 20.42 72.07
N VAL A 366 4.19 21.55 71.31
CA VAL A 366 4.03 22.89 71.89
C VAL A 366 2.78 22.97 72.77
N VAL A 367 1.68 22.35 72.31
CA VAL A 367 0.43 22.31 73.09
C VAL A 367 0.59 21.45 74.35
N SER A 368 1.26 20.28 74.23
CA SER A 368 1.49 19.34 75.35
C SER A 368 2.48 19.86 76.40
N ASP A 369 3.50 20.64 76.01
CA ASP A 369 4.54 21.18 76.90
C ASP A 369 4.12 22.54 77.50
N SER A 370 2.96 23.09 77.11
CA SER A 370 2.43 24.34 77.65
C SER A 370 1.75 24.08 79.01
N PHE A 371 2.31 24.64 80.07
CA PHE A 371 1.71 24.61 81.41
C PHE A 371 0.49 25.54 81.57
N ASP A 372 0.37 26.55 80.68
CA ASP A 372 -0.79 27.44 80.59
C ASP A 372 -1.70 26.92 79.48
N GLY A 373 -2.97 26.65 79.81
CA GLY A 373 -3.94 26.11 78.83
C GLY A 373 -4.01 27.00 77.56
N ILE A 374 -3.82 26.39 76.39
CA ILE A 374 -3.96 27.12 75.11
C ILE A 374 -5.40 26.91 74.64
N VAL A 375 -6.11 28.05 74.41
CA VAL A 375 -7.43 28.04 73.81
C VAL A 375 -7.27 28.48 72.35
N VAL A 376 -7.65 27.56 71.44
CA VAL A 376 -7.66 27.86 69.98
C VAL A 376 -9.09 28.32 69.66
N THR A 377 -9.22 29.50 69.06
CA THR A 377 -10.51 30.02 68.60
C THR A 377 -10.47 30.13 67.07
N ASP A 378 -11.59 29.93 66.40
CA ASP A 378 -11.77 30.25 64.99
C ASP A 378 -11.82 31.75 64.74
N GLU A 379 -11.96 32.20 63.49
CA GLU A 379 -12.02 33.59 63.08
C GLU A 379 -13.23 34.31 63.66
N ASP A 380 -14.27 33.60 64.12
CA ASP A 380 -15.49 34.11 64.78
C ASP A 380 -15.42 34.10 66.33
N GLY A 381 -14.25 33.72 66.91
CA GLY A 381 -13.99 33.68 68.33
C GLY A 381 -14.60 32.46 69.06
N GLN A 382 -15.03 31.42 68.37
CA GLN A 382 -15.51 30.17 68.94
C GLN A 382 -14.35 29.24 69.30
N ILE A 383 -14.43 28.57 70.45
CA ILE A 383 -13.39 27.66 70.89
C ILE A 383 -13.45 26.39 70.06
N GLU A 384 -12.39 26.09 69.28
CA GLU A 384 -12.17 24.78 68.62
C GLU A 384 -11.53 23.85 69.65
N VAL A 385 -12.25 22.76 70.03
CA VAL A 385 -11.80 21.74 70.99
C VAL A 385 -10.92 20.72 70.28
#